data_72b961c0ee482d21a356e4d19c407201
#
_entry.id   72b961c0ee482d21a356e4d19c407201
#
_cell.length_a   1.000
_cell.length_b   1.000
_cell.length_c   1.000
_cell.angle_alpha   90.00
_cell.angle_beta   90.00
_cell.angle_gamma   90.00
#
_symmetry.space_group_name_H-M   'P 1'
#
loop_
_entity.id
_entity.type
_entity.pdbx_description
1 polymer ?
#
loop_
_entity_poly.entity_id
_entity_poly.type
_entity_poly.pdbx_seq_one_letter_code
_entity_poly.pdbx_strand_id
1 'polypeptide(L)'
;MTENTYILAVDPGNEKTGVAIVTPDGSMICRNIISTKTFNDDIERLLTEYYGIVHIVCGNGTNHKHLYPSLQQIGRNHKITTSLIDESHSTEEARKLYWKYNPPTGWRKFVPTSMQFPPEPVDDLTALVIGLRYTKQLAQSNVEVKEETISSSELEEKRLHAMEQLYGKGEVHDK
;
A
#
# COMPACT_ATOMS: atom_id res chain seq x y z
N MET A 1 13.68 19.82 2.75
CA MET A 1 12.37 19.59 2.13
C MET A 1 12.12 18.09 2.24
N THR A 2 11.15 17.65 3.01
CA THR A 2 10.72 16.25 3.02
C THR A 2 10.14 15.95 1.65
N GLU A 3 10.82 15.13 0.84
CA GLU A 3 10.26 14.66 -0.43
C GLU A 3 8.95 13.96 -0.12
N ASN A 4 7.87 14.49 -0.68
CA ASN A 4 6.56 13.86 -0.55
C ASN A 4 6.60 12.50 -1.25
N THR A 5 6.47 11.44 -0.48
CA THR A 5 6.44 10.07 -0.98
C THR A 5 4.99 9.62 -1.14
N TYR A 6 4.66 9.06 -2.31
CA TYR A 6 3.30 8.62 -2.62
C TYR A 6 3.27 7.17 -3.11
N ILE A 7 2.11 6.56 -2.97
CA ILE A 7 1.78 5.23 -3.48
C ILE A 7 0.57 5.41 -4.39
N LEU A 8 0.68 4.98 -5.65
CA LEU A 8 -0.42 4.90 -6.58
C LEU A 8 -1.07 3.52 -6.48
N ALA A 9 -2.34 3.49 -6.10
CA ALA A 9 -3.14 2.27 -6.04
C ALA A 9 -4.10 2.21 -7.22
N VAL A 10 -4.26 1.03 -7.79
CA VAL A 10 -5.05 0.77 -9.00
C VAL A 10 -5.97 -0.42 -8.78
N ASP A 11 -7.26 -0.21 -9.04
CA ASP A 11 -8.29 -1.25 -9.12
C ASP A 11 -8.66 -1.49 -10.59
N PRO A 12 -8.14 -2.56 -11.22
CA PRO A 12 -8.24 -2.78 -12.65
C PRO A 12 -9.62 -3.31 -13.09
N GLY A 13 -10.48 -2.46 -13.61
CA GLY A 13 -11.76 -2.84 -14.21
C GLY A 13 -11.72 -2.99 -15.74
N ASN A 14 -12.79 -3.55 -16.33
CA ASN A 14 -12.86 -3.78 -17.79
C ASN A 14 -13.08 -2.49 -18.60
N GLU A 15 -13.95 -1.63 -18.14
CA GLU A 15 -14.29 -0.36 -18.82
C GLU A 15 -13.78 0.85 -18.05
N LYS A 16 -13.76 0.74 -16.73
CA LYS A 16 -13.34 1.77 -15.79
C LYS A 16 -12.32 1.19 -14.84
N THR A 17 -11.33 1.96 -14.52
CA THR A 17 -10.27 1.61 -13.57
C THR A 17 -10.28 2.62 -12.44
N GLY A 18 -10.37 2.14 -11.20
CA GLY A 18 -10.21 2.97 -10.03
C GLY A 18 -8.74 3.30 -9.79
N VAL A 19 -8.45 4.53 -9.41
CA VAL A 19 -7.11 4.95 -9.00
C VAL A 19 -7.19 5.77 -7.71
N ALA A 20 -6.20 5.59 -6.84
CA ALA A 20 -6.05 6.40 -5.63
C ALA A 20 -4.58 6.67 -5.35
N ILE A 21 -4.27 7.85 -4.85
CA ILE A 21 -2.93 8.21 -4.37
C ILE A 21 -3.01 8.37 -2.86
N VAL A 22 -2.15 7.65 -2.18
CA VAL A 22 -2.03 7.67 -0.71
C VAL A 22 -0.58 7.93 -0.30
N THR A 23 -0.41 8.47 0.89
CA THR A 23 0.89 8.58 1.55
C THR A 23 1.23 7.27 2.28
N PRO A 24 2.50 7.01 2.62
CA PRO A 24 2.90 5.81 3.38
C PRO A 24 2.23 5.66 4.75
N ASP A 25 1.81 6.77 5.37
CA ASP A 25 1.06 6.78 6.63
C ASP A 25 -0.44 6.49 6.46
N GLY A 26 -0.90 6.29 5.21
CA GLY A 26 -2.29 5.96 4.88
C GLY A 26 -3.22 7.17 4.71
N SER A 27 -2.68 8.39 4.57
CA SER A 27 -3.49 9.55 4.22
C SER A 27 -3.84 9.55 2.73
N MET A 28 -5.10 9.78 2.41
CA MET A 28 -5.57 9.90 1.02
C MET A 28 -5.23 11.28 0.46
N ILE A 29 -4.55 11.32 -0.68
CA ILE A 29 -4.24 12.55 -1.43
C ILE A 29 -5.33 12.83 -2.46
N CYS A 30 -5.60 11.86 -3.33
CA CYS A 30 -6.70 11.93 -4.30
C CYS A 30 -7.20 10.53 -4.66
N ARG A 31 -8.37 10.48 -5.27
CA ARG A 31 -8.94 9.29 -5.88
C ARG A 31 -9.75 9.67 -7.11
N ASN A 32 -9.79 8.81 -8.12
CA ASN A 32 -10.51 9.05 -9.36
C ASN A 32 -10.88 7.72 -10.05
N ILE A 33 -11.78 7.82 -11.02
CA ILE A 33 -12.11 6.73 -11.94
C ILE A 33 -11.68 7.18 -13.32
N ILE A 34 -10.81 6.39 -13.95
CA ILE A 34 -10.31 6.63 -15.31
C ILE A 34 -10.91 5.61 -16.29
N SER A 35 -10.89 5.94 -17.58
CA SER A 35 -11.29 4.99 -18.62
C SER A 35 -10.17 3.96 -18.82
N THR A 36 -10.54 2.67 -18.86
CA THR A 36 -9.56 1.62 -19.17
C THR A 36 -8.99 1.76 -20.59
N LYS A 37 -9.69 2.44 -21.50
CA LYS A 37 -9.20 2.71 -22.88
C LYS A 37 -8.02 3.70 -22.90
N THR A 38 -7.98 4.67 -21.99
CA THR A 38 -6.92 5.69 -21.89
C THR A 38 -5.97 5.41 -20.72
N PHE A 39 -5.99 4.17 -20.23
CA PHE A 39 -5.31 3.75 -19.01
C PHE A 39 -3.84 4.19 -18.94
N ASN A 40 -3.06 3.87 -19.99
CA ASN A 40 -1.62 4.16 -19.99
C ASN A 40 -1.35 5.67 -19.95
N ASP A 41 -2.08 6.46 -20.74
CA ASP A 41 -1.92 7.91 -20.81
C ASP A 41 -2.32 8.56 -19.48
N ASP A 42 -3.40 8.07 -18.85
CA ASP A 42 -3.86 8.56 -17.57
C ASP A 42 -2.88 8.23 -16.43
N ILE A 43 -2.28 7.02 -16.42
CA ILE A 43 -1.24 6.66 -15.45
C ILE A 43 0.01 7.52 -15.63
N GLU A 44 0.50 7.70 -16.87
CA GLU A 44 1.66 8.56 -17.17
C GLU A 44 1.41 10.02 -16.71
N ARG A 45 0.18 10.53 -16.92
CA ARG A 45 -0.21 11.85 -16.43
C ARG A 45 -0.16 11.93 -14.91
N LEU A 46 -0.69 10.93 -14.20
CA LEU A 46 -0.64 10.87 -12.73
C LEU A 46 0.80 10.83 -12.20
N LEU A 47 1.69 10.06 -12.84
CA LEU A 47 3.11 10.01 -12.46
C LEU A 47 3.81 11.36 -12.67
N THR A 48 3.40 12.12 -13.69
CA THR A 48 3.92 13.46 -13.96
C THR A 48 3.40 14.48 -12.96
N GLU A 49 2.11 14.41 -12.63
CA GLU A 49 1.45 15.32 -11.66
C GLU A 49 1.93 15.07 -10.22
N TYR A 50 2.14 13.79 -9.87
CA TYR A 50 2.57 13.36 -8.54
C TYR A 50 3.97 12.73 -8.60
N TYR A 51 4.98 13.52 -8.89
CA TYR A 51 6.38 13.08 -9.12
C TYR A 51 7.02 12.32 -7.92
N GLY A 52 6.41 12.37 -6.73
CA GLY A 52 6.83 11.61 -5.54
C GLY A 52 6.28 10.18 -5.46
N ILE A 53 5.63 9.65 -6.50
CA ILE A 53 5.16 8.26 -6.50
C ILE A 53 6.36 7.32 -6.59
N VAL A 54 6.55 6.47 -5.58
CA VAL A 54 7.64 5.49 -5.49
C VAL A 54 7.15 4.04 -5.60
N HIS A 55 5.85 3.81 -5.42
CA HIS A 55 5.22 2.49 -5.57
C HIS A 55 3.93 2.59 -6.38
N ILE A 56 3.71 1.59 -7.24
CA ILE A 56 2.43 1.32 -7.89
C ILE A 56 1.93 0.00 -7.36
N VAL A 57 0.72 -0.01 -6.81
CA VAL A 57 0.09 -1.22 -6.31
C VAL A 57 -1.19 -1.48 -7.08
N CYS A 58 -1.37 -2.69 -7.54
CA CYS A 58 -2.50 -3.11 -8.35
C CYS A 58 -3.27 -4.21 -7.65
N GLY A 59 -4.59 -4.12 -7.60
CA GLY A 59 -5.43 -5.22 -7.17
C GLY A 59 -5.33 -6.42 -8.11
N ASN A 60 -5.45 -7.63 -7.58
CA ASN A 60 -5.39 -8.87 -8.36
C ASN A 60 -6.75 -9.32 -8.92
N GLY A 61 -7.69 -8.40 -9.06
CA GLY A 61 -9.05 -8.65 -9.54
C GLY A 61 -9.17 -9.00 -11.01
N THR A 62 -10.40 -8.85 -11.53
CA THR A 62 -10.82 -9.47 -12.79
C THR A 62 -9.96 -9.10 -13.99
N ASN A 63 -9.54 -7.85 -14.13
CA ASN A 63 -8.82 -7.35 -15.31
C ASN A 63 -7.31 -7.14 -15.09
N HIS A 64 -6.76 -7.53 -13.93
CA HIS A 64 -5.34 -7.31 -13.65
C HIS A 64 -4.41 -7.95 -14.68
N LYS A 65 -4.77 -9.13 -15.23
CA LYS A 65 -3.94 -9.84 -16.22
C LYS A 65 -3.69 -9.03 -17.49
N HIS A 66 -4.59 -8.12 -17.84
CA HIS A 66 -4.44 -7.23 -19.00
C HIS A 66 -3.70 -5.94 -18.66
N LEU A 67 -3.99 -5.33 -17.52
CA LEU A 67 -3.46 -4.01 -17.17
C LEU A 67 -2.14 -4.05 -16.39
N TYR A 68 -1.91 -5.10 -15.60
CA TYR A 68 -0.71 -5.21 -14.78
C TYR A 68 0.61 -5.26 -15.60
N PRO A 69 0.69 -5.96 -16.76
CA PRO A 69 1.90 -5.89 -17.60
C PRO A 69 2.23 -4.47 -18.07
N SER A 70 1.21 -3.67 -18.41
CA SER A 70 1.38 -2.25 -18.75
C SER A 70 1.89 -1.44 -17.58
N LEU A 71 1.31 -1.63 -16.38
CA LEU A 71 1.79 -0.98 -15.15
C LEU A 71 3.25 -1.34 -14.83
N GLN A 72 3.62 -2.61 -15.00
CA GLN A 72 5.01 -3.04 -14.83
C GLN A 72 5.95 -2.38 -15.82
N GLN A 73 5.52 -2.20 -17.08
CA GLN A 73 6.33 -1.52 -18.08
C GLN A 73 6.50 -0.03 -17.74
N ILE A 74 5.42 0.65 -17.36
CA ILE A 74 5.44 2.04 -16.90
C ILE A 74 6.33 2.16 -15.65
N GLY A 75 6.15 1.29 -14.65
CA GLY A 75 6.97 1.28 -13.44
C GLY A 75 8.47 1.14 -13.74
N ARG A 76 8.85 0.23 -14.66
CA ARG A 76 10.25 0.10 -15.10
C ARG A 76 10.79 1.37 -15.74
N ASN A 77 10.02 2.01 -16.61
CA ASN A 77 10.42 3.24 -17.29
C ASN A 77 10.71 4.38 -16.30
N HIS A 78 9.91 4.47 -15.24
CA HIS A 78 10.01 5.48 -14.19
C HIS A 78 10.84 5.05 -12.97
N LYS A 79 11.39 3.81 -12.97
CA LYS A 79 12.10 3.22 -11.82
C LYS A 79 11.24 3.13 -10.56
N ILE A 80 9.95 2.86 -10.74
CA ILE A 80 8.95 2.71 -9.68
C ILE A 80 8.66 1.23 -9.48
N THR A 81 8.64 0.78 -8.22
CA THR A 81 8.29 -0.60 -7.87
C THR A 81 6.80 -0.85 -8.11
N THR A 82 6.47 -1.97 -8.77
CA THR A 82 5.07 -2.36 -9.05
C THR A 82 4.77 -3.69 -8.37
N SER A 83 3.69 -3.74 -7.60
CA SER A 83 3.27 -4.91 -6.82
C SER A 83 1.80 -5.25 -7.02
N LEU A 84 1.46 -6.56 -6.91
CA LEU A 84 0.08 -7.02 -6.82
C LEU A 84 -0.33 -7.14 -5.35
N ILE A 85 -1.57 -6.73 -5.07
CA ILE A 85 -2.18 -6.82 -3.73
C ILE A 85 -3.46 -7.66 -3.85
N ASP A 86 -3.67 -8.53 -2.86
CA ASP A 86 -4.94 -9.24 -2.76
C ASP A 86 -6.08 -8.26 -2.48
N GLU A 87 -7.04 -8.23 -3.40
CA GLU A 87 -8.22 -7.37 -3.29
C GLU A 87 -9.45 -8.09 -2.75
N SER A 88 -9.31 -9.33 -2.26
CA SER A 88 -10.44 -10.07 -1.66
C SER A 88 -11.20 -9.17 -0.67
N HIS A 89 -12.52 -9.07 -0.85
CA HIS A 89 -13.40 -8.20 -0.06
C HIS A 89 -13.13 -6.67 -0.15
N SER A 90 -12.24 -6.19 -1.03
CA SER A 90 -11.96 -4.75 -1.16
C SER A 90 -13.20 -3.95 -1.55
N THR A 91 -14.03 -4.46 -2.44
CA THR A 91 -15.31 -3.84 -2.84
C THR A 91 -16.28 -3.74 -1.65
N GLU A 92 -16.31 -4.73 -0.76
CA GLU A 92 -17.14 -4.66 0.44
C GLU A 92 -16.63 -3.61 1.42
N GLU A 93 -15.32 -3.53 1.62
CA GLU A 93 -14.69 -2.48 2.43
C GLU A 93 -14.92 -1.09 1.81
N ALA A 94 -14.81 -0.97 0.49
CA ALA A 94 -15.08 0.26 -0.24
C ALA A 94 -16.54 0.73 -0.05
N ARG A 95 -17.52 -0.20 -0.06
CA ARG A 95 -18.92 0.13 0.25
C ARG A 95 -19.11 0.66 1.67
N LYS A 96 -18.43 0.04 2.65
CA LYS A 96 -18.44 0.55 4.05
C LYS A 96 -17.83 1.94 4.13
N LEU A 97 -16.73 2.16 3.41
CA LEU A 97 -16.04 3.43 3.35
C LEU A 97 -16.91 4.50 2.65
N TYR A 98 -17.62 4.14 1.59
CA TYR A 98 -18.58 5.03 0.92
C TYR A 98 -19.60 5.61 1.92
N TRP A 99 -20.22 4.77 2.72
CA TRP A 99 -21.23 5.21 3.71
C TRP A 99 -20.63 6.00 4.87
N LYS A 100 -19.35 5.85 5.13
CA LYS A 100 -18.63 6.68 6.09
C LYS A 100 -18.46 8.12 5.58
N TYR A 101 -18.17 8.29 4.30
CA TYR A 101 -18.04 9.62 3.67
C TYR A 101 -19.38 10.21 3.25
N ASN A 102 -20.37 9.37 2.93
CA ASN A 102 -21.67 9.76 2.43
C ASN A 102 -22.78 9.13 3.30
N PRO A 103 -22.98 9.61 4.54
CA PRO A 103 -23.98 9.03 5.44
C PRO A 103 -25.39 9.14 4.82
N PRO A 104 -26.22 8.08 4.94
CA PRO A 104 -27.56 8.08 4.38
C PRO A 104 -28.41 9.26 4.90
N THR A 105 -29.21 9.83 4.03
CA THR A 105 -30.12 10.95 4.34
C THR A 105 -31.59 10.52 4.17
N GLY A 106 -32.50 11.29 4.76
CA GLY A 106 -33.94 11.04 4.66
C GLY A 106 -34.36 9.68 5.24
N TRP A 107 -35.27 8.98 4.57
CA TRP A 107 -35.77 7.65 4.98
C TRP A 107 -34.70 6.55 4.95
N ARG A 108 -33.64 6.72 4.15
CA ARG A 108 -32.52 5.78 4.08
C ARG A 108 -31.74 5.62 5.41
N LYS A 109 -31.84 6.58 6.32
CA LYS A 109 -31.26 6.50 7.66
C LYS A 109 -31.81 5.31 8.49
N PHE A 110 -33.03 4.88 8.19
CA PHE A 110 -33.70 3.79 8.89
C PHE A 110 -33.37 2.41 8.32
N VAL A 111 -32.64 2.35 7.19
CA VAL A 111 -32.20 1.10 6.56
C VAL A 111 -30.74 0.87 6.91
N PRO A 112 -30.35 -0.31 7.40
CA PRO A 112 -28.94 -0.62 7.64
C PRO A 112 -28.09 -0.43 6.37
N THR A 113 -26.92 0.20 6.50
CA THR A 113 -26.02 0.48 5.35
C THR A 113 -25.54 -0.80 4.67
N SER A 114 -25.48 -1.92 5.38
CA SER A 114 -25.19 -3.26 4.82
C SER A 114 -26.22 -3.73 3.79
N MET A 115 -27.44 -3.21 3.85
CA MET A 115 -28.54 -3.52 2.93
C MET A 115 -28.71 -2.47 1.82
N GLN A 116 -27.88 -1.43 1.82
CA GLN A 116 -27.93 -0.36 0.82
C GLN A 116 -26.77 -0.50 -0.16
N PHE A 117 -27.06 -0.22 -1.43
CA PHE A 117 -26.02 -0.11 -2.46
C PHE A 117 -25.70 1.37 -2.69
N PRO A 118 -24.41 1.74 -2.78
CA PRO A 118 -24.00 3.05 -3.24
C PRO A 118 -24.65 3.39 -4.59
N PRO A 119 -25.17 4.61 -4.77
CA PRO A 119 -25.76 5.03 -6.05
C PRO A 119 -24.70 5.28 -7.13
N GLU A 120 -23.45 5.42 -6.74
CA GLU A 120 -22.32 5.70 -7.61
C GLU A 120 -21.33 4.54 -7.59
N PRO A 121 -20.52 4.36 -8.67
CA PRO A 121 -19.41 3.40 -8.69
C PRO A 121 -18.46 3.66 -7.52
N VAL A 122 -17.90 2.59 -6.96
CA VAL A 122 -16.96 2.65 -5.83
C VAL A 122 -15.55 2.22 -6.21
N ASP A 123 -15.25 2.18 -7.51
CA ASP A 123 -13.96 1.70 -8.03
C ASP A 123 -12.79 2.52 -7.49
N ASP A 124 -12.96 3.84 -7.37
CA ASP A 124 -11.97 4.74 -6.75
C ASP A 124 -11.78 4.47 -5.25
N LEU A 125 -12.85 4.10 -4.54
CA LEU A 125 -12.77 3.68 -3.14
C LEU A 125 -12.17 2.29 -3.01
N THR A 126 -12.41 1.39 -3.97
CA THR A 126 -11.74 0.09 -4.03
C THR A 126 -10.24 0.28 -4.21
N ALA A 127 -9.81 1.16 -5.13
CA ALA A 127 -8.40 1.52 -5.27
C ALA A 127 -7.82 2.12 -3.98
N LEU A 128 -8.57 2.97 -3.28
CA LEU A 128 -8.16 3.50 -1.98
C LEU A 128 -7.96 2.39 -0.95
N VAL A 129 -8.86 1.41 -0.86
CA VAL A 129 -8.73 0.25 0.04
C VAL A 129 -7.47 -0.55 -0.28
N ILE A 130 -7.17 -0.78 -1.57
CA ILE A 130 -5.93 -1.45 -2.02
C ILE A 130 -4.70 -0.68 -1.53
N GLY A 131 -4.67 0.63 -1.71
CA GLY A 131 -3.60 1.50 -1.23
C GLY A 131 -3.41 1.43 0.29
N LEU A 132 -4.50 1.51 1.05
CA LEU A 132 -4.47 1.42 2.51
C LEU A 132 -4.03 0.04 3.04
N ARG A 133 -4.35 -1.04 2.33
CA ARG A 133 -3.83 -2.38 2.67
C ARG A 133 -2.32 -2.45 2.47
N TYR A 134 -1.83 -1.89 1.37
CA TYR A 134 -0.41 -1.87 1.10
C TYR A 134 0.37 -1.06 2.15
N THR A 135 -0.13 0.10 2.56
CA THR A 135 0.52 0.89 3.61
C THR A 135 0.60 0.15 4.94
N LYS A 136 -0.44 -0.62 5.30
CA LYS A 136 -0.43 -1.48 6.48
C LYS A 136 0.61 -2.61 6.38
N GLN A 137 0.73 -3.25 5.21
CA GLN A 137 1.76 -4.29 4.99
C GLN A 137 3.17 -3.71 5.11
N LEU A 138 3.42 -2.53 4.54
CA LEU A 138 4.70 -1.84 4.69
C LEU A 138 5.03 -1.52 6.14
N ALA A 139 4.04 -1.05 6.91
CA ALA A 139 4.22 -0.75 8.33
C ALA A 139 4.56 -2.02 9.14
N GLN A 140 3.89 -3.14 8.87
CA GLN A 140 4.15 -4.43 9.53
C GLN A 140 5.54 -4.96 9.18
N SER A 141 5.92 -4.98 7.91
CA SER A 141 7.25 -5.42 7.47
C SER A 141 8.37 -4.59 8.09
N ASN A 142 8.18 -3.28 8.24
CA ASN A 142 9.15 -2.41 8.90
C ASN A 142 9.28 -2.67 10.41
N VAL A 143 8.21 -3.12 11.07
CA VAL A 143 8.24 -3.52 12.49
C VAL A 143 9.00 -4.84 12.64
N GLU A 144 8.68 -5.85 11.83
CA GLU A 144 9.35 -7.16 11.86
C GLU A 144 10.87 -7.04 11.62
N VAL A 145 11.29 -6.25 10.61
CA VAL A 145 12.72 -6.00 10.35
C VAL A 145 13.41 -5.31 11.54
N LYS A 146 12.74 -4.38 12.21
CA LYS A 146 13.29 -3.72 13.40
C LYS A 146 13.43 -4.69 14.57
N GLU A 147 12.45 -5.55 14.81
CA GLU A 147 12.48 -6.54 15.88
C GLU A 147 13.58 -7.58 15.64
N GLU A 148 13.75 -8.09 14.41
CA GLU A 148 14.83 -8.99 14.04
C GLU A 148 16.22 -8.35 14.20
N THR A 149 16.36 -7.07 13.84
CA THR A 149 17.61 -6.33 13.97
C THR A 149 17.97 -6.12 15.45
N ILE A 150 17.01 -5.80 16.31
CA ILE A 150 17.23 -5.62 17.74
C ILE A 150 17.61 -6.97 18.38
N SER A 151 16.90 -8.06 18.05
CA SER A 151 17.19 -9.40 18.55
C SER A 151 18.57 -9.88 18.13
N SER A 152 19.02 -9.60 16.91
CA SER A 152 20.36 -9.98 16.46
C SER A 152 21.46 -9.17 17.14
N SER A 153 21.28 -7.89 17.40
CA SER A 153 22.24 -7.04 18.13
C SER A 153 22.36 -7.44 19.60
N GLU A 154 21.26 -7.77 20.26
CA GLU A 154 21.26 -8.29 21.64
C GLU A 154 21.96 -9.66 21.73
N LEU A 155 21.82 -10.51 20.72
CA LEU A 155 22.47 -11.80 20.66
C LEU A 155 23.99 -11.64 20.46
N GLU A 156 24.40 -10.67 19.68
CA GLU A 156 25.80 -10.34 19.43
C GLU A 156 26.49 -9.74 20.66
N GLU A 157 25.82 -8.85 21.40
CA GLU A 157 26.27 -8.34 22.71
C GLU A 157 26.44 -9.47 23.73
N LYS A 158 25.47 -10.37 23.84
CA LYS A 158 25.56 -11.55 24.72
C LYS A 158 26.72 -12.47 24.33
N ARG A 159 26.99 -12.67 23.06
CA ARG A 159 28.15 -13.44 22.56
C ARG A 159 29.47 -12.78 22.90
N LEU A 160 29.60 -11.48 22.66
CA LEU A 160 30.78 -10.67 23.01
C LEU A 160 31.04 -10.74 24.53
N HIS A 161 30.02 -10.54 25.34
CA HIS A 161 30.15 -10.62 26.81
C HIS A 161 30.58 -12.03 27.30
N ALA A 162 30.00 -13.08 26.69
CA ALA A 162 30.42 -14.46 26.99
C ALA A 162 31.88 -14.77 26.57
N MET A 163 32.31 -14.21 25.42
CA MET A 163 33.70 -14.33 25.00
C MET A 163 34.67 -13.58 25.91
N GLU A 164 34.34 -12.37 26.35
CA GLU A 164 35.15 -11.64 27.34
C GLU A 164 35.25 -12.36 28.68
N GLN A 165 34.18 -13.01 29.13
CA GLN A 165 34.24 -13.84 30.36
C GLN A 165 35.10 -15.09 30.20
N LEU A 166 35.16 -15.71 29.01
CA LEU A 166 35.93 -16.89 28.73
C LEU A 166 37.42 -16.62 28.47
N TYR A 167 37.73 -15.51 27.82
CA TYR A 167 39.08 -15.16 27.40
C TYR A 167 39.74 -14.06 28.26
N GLY A 168 38.97 -13.31 29.04
CA GLY A 168 39.47 -12.24 29.92
C GLY A 168 40.12 -12.71 31.23
N LYS A 169 40.20 -14.00 31.50
CA LYS A 169 40.87 -14.59 32.68
C LYS A 169 42.24 -15.23 32.36
N GLY A 170 42.90 -14.76 31.32
CA GLY A 170 44.28 -15.13 31.04
C GLY A 170 45.24 -14.15 31.77
N GLU A 171 45.41 -14.30 33.06
CA GLU A 171 46.53 -13.65 33.78
C GLU A 171 47.83 -14.17 33.19
N VAL A 172 48.58 -13.30 32.56
CA VAL A 172 49.98 -13.51 32.24
C VAL A 172 50.77 -13.49 33.55
N HIS A 173 51.07 -14.65 34.08
CA HIS A 173 52.13 -14.78 35.08
C HIS A 173 53.45 -14.72 34.35
N ASP A 174 54.07 -13.54 34.29
CA ASP A 174 55.50 -13.41 34.05
C ASP A 174 56.26 -13.75 35.36
N LYS A 175 57.15 -14.75 35.23
CA LYS A 175 58.27 -14.95 36.13
C LYS A 175 59.53 -14.47 35.44
#